data_b3844462c9c87e539b7ebcdcaa88d8c9
#
_entry.id   b3844462c9c87e539b7ebcdcaa88d8c9
#
_cell.length_a   1.000
_cell.length_b   1.000
_cell.length_c   1.000
_cell.angle_alpha   90.00
_cell.angle_beta   90.00
_cell.angle_gamma   90.00
#
_symmetry.space_group_name_H-M   'P 1'
#
loop_
_entity.id
_entity.type
_entity.pdbx_description
1 polymer ?
#
loop_
_entity_poly.entity_id
_entity_poly.type
_entity_poly.pdbx_seq_one_letter_code
_entity_poly.pdbx_strand_id
1 'polypeptide(L)'
;MTEWRLAAAAALATLALSWGGSAAGPEDKSAGPPRCQTGSLECVFCACFNQHADALKRATREVGALPNGVVILYRAEDPETIVHLQRYAFEKQRLRRQLQSSPAQVKLCEDCGALWDRLKGATFEVANSVHGAFTLITSTDPEAVRVLHKLASQETQKGVRGS
;
A
#
# COMPACT_ATOMS: atom_id res chain seq x y z
N MET A 1 6.47 46.70 -38.90
CA MET A 1 7.62 46.88 -39.77
C MET A 1 8.79 46.31 -39.05
N THR A 2 9.25 45.18 -39.29
CA THR A 2 10.21 44.60 -40.18
C THR A 2 10.17 43.05 -40.04
N GLU A 3 9.95 42.43 -41.17
CA GLU A 3 10.05 40.97 -41.36
C GLU A 3 11.49 40.51 -41.20
N TRP A 4 11.69 39.28 -40.69
CA TRP A 4 12.85 38.48 -41.06
C TRP A 4 12.42 37.06 -41.38
N ARG A 5 12.50 36.78 -42.66
CA ARG A 5 12.28 35.48 -43.32
C ARG A 5 13.64 34.77 -43.45
N LEU A 6 13.57 33.44 -43.32
CA LEU A 6 14.31 32.40 -44.06
C LEU A 6 15.81 32.18 -43.74
N ALA A 7 16.10 30.98 -43.27
CA ALA A 7 16.93 30.07 -44.11
C ALA A 7 16.81 28.62 -43.59
N ALA A 8 16.40 27.75 -44.49
CA ALA A 8 16.43 26.30 -44.39
C ALA A 8 17.89 25.77 -44.53
N ALA A 9 18.25 24.72 -43.79
CA ALA A 9 19.26 23.78 -44.19
C ALA A 9 18.97 22.41 -43.59
N ALA A 10 18.64 21.47 -44.43
CA ALA A 10 18.51 20.06 -44.16
C ALA A 10 19.90 19.44 -43.89
N ALA A 11 20.01 18.62 -42.85
CA ALA A 11 21.07 17.63 -42.76
C ALA A 11 20.46 16.34 -42.18
N LEU A 12 20.15 15.43 -43.09
CA LEU A 12 19.88 14.03 -42.81
C LEU A 12 21.19 13.37 -42.37
N ALA A 13 21.32 13.02 -41.11
CA ALA A 13 22.33 12.09 -40.62
C ALA A 13 21.59 10.89 -40.05
N THR A 14 21.53 9.82 -40.86
CA THR A 14 21.17 8.48 -40.52
C THR A 14 22.24 7.89 -39.59
N LEU A 15 21.95 7.85 -38.28
CA LEU A 15 22.71 7.05 -37.32
C LEU A 15 21.87 5.83 -36.96
N ALA A 16 22.23 4.70 -37.61
CA ALA A 16 21.82 3.38 -37.17
C ALA A 16 22.49 3.10 -35.80
N LEU A 17 21.76 3.31 -34.71
CA LEU A 17 22.15 2.85 -33.39
C LEU A 17 21.57 1.45 -33.20
N SER A 18 22.48 0.47 -33.27
CA SER A 18 22.32 -0.90 -32.85
C SER A 18 21.66 -0.93 -31.44
N TRP A 19 20.45 -1.46 -31.38
CA TRP A 19 19.81 -1.81 -30.13
C TRP A 19 20.54 -3.02 -29.54
N GLY A 20 21.53 -2.72 -28.70
CA GLY A 20 22.09 -3.69 -27.77
C GLY A 20 20.99 -4.15 -26.84
N GLY A 21 20.65 -5.43 -26.92
CA GLY A 21 19.68 -6.05 -26.02
C GLY A 21 20.17 -5.90 -24.58
N SER A 22 19.50 -5.05 -23.80
CA SER A 22 19.60 -5.10 -22.36
C SER A 22 18.96 -6.40 -21.92
N ALA A 23 19.80 -7.31 -21.43
CA ALA A 23 19.35 -8.50 -20.72
C ALA A 23 18.42 -8.02 -19.60
N ALA A 24 17.14 -8.42 -19.67
CA ALA A 24 16.21 -8.27 -18.59
C ALA A 24 16.80 -8.97 -17.37
N GLY A 25 17.15 -8.20 -16.35
CA GLY A 25 17.50 -8.73 -15.05
C GLY A 25 16.34 -9.59 -14.52
N PRO A 26 16.61 -10.54 -13.63
CA PRO A 26 15.56 -11.39 -13.09
C PRO A 26 14.47 -10.52 -12.52
N GLU A 27 13.27 -10.56 -13.11
CA GLU A 27 12.08 -9.95 -12.55
C GLU A 27 11.87 -10.55 -11.17
N ASP A 28 12.01 -9.73 -10.14
CA ASP A 28 11.63 -10.07 -8.78
C ASP A 28 10.10 -10.27 -8.74
N LYS A 29 9.67 -11.50 -9.01
CA LYS A 29 8.26 -11.93 -9.02
C LYS A 29 7.65 -12.02 -7.62
N SER A 30 8.37 -11.60 -6.56
CA SER A 30 7.98 -11.84 -5.18
C SER A 30 7.25 -10.69 -4.48
N ALA A 31 6.94 -9.58 -5.15
CA ALA A 31 6.30 -8.43 -4.52
C ALA A 31 4.79 -8.34 -4.78
N GLY A 32 4.07 -9.44 -4.65
CA GLY A 32 2.62 -9.39 -4.41
C GLY A 32 2.34 -8.79 -3.03
N PRO A 33 1.14 -8.19 -2.79
CA PRO A 33 0.77 -7.79 -1.43
C PRO A 33 0.91 -8.99 -0.50
N PRO A 34 1.36 -8.77 0.76
CA PRO A 34 1.57 -9.85 1.71
C PRO A 34 0.29 -10.70 1.76
N ARG A 35 0.37 -11.89 1.20
CA ARG A 35 -0.70 -12.87 1.30
C ARG A 35 -0.57 -13.44 2.70
N CYS A 36 -1.35 -12.90 3.65
CA CYS A 36 -1.60 -13.66 4.87
C CYS A 36 -2.08 -15.03 4.40
N GLN A 37 -1.20 -16.03 4.45
CA GLN A 37 -1.60 -17.39 4.15
C GLN A 37 -2.75 -17.69 5.10
N THR A 38 -3.93 -17.85 4.52
CA THR A 38 -5.16 -18.20 5.22
C THR A 38 -4.91 -19.53 5.93
N GLY A 39 -4.52 -19.49 7.20
CA GLY A 39 -4.14 -20.66 7.97
C GLY A 39 -3.20 -20.39 9.13
N SER A 40 -2.44 -19.30 9.14
CA SER A 40 -1.62 -18.95 10.31
C SER A 40 -2.49 -18.28 11.37
N LEU A 41 -3.27 -19.06 12.11
CA LEU A 41 -4.01 -18.61 13.30
C LEU A 41 -3.08 -18.05 14.39
N GLU A 42 -1.78 -18.31 14.28
CA GLU A 42 -0.79 -17.81 15.22
C GLU A 42 -0.37 -16.37 14.97
N CYS A 43 -0.48 -15.86 13.72
CA CYS A 43 -0.19 -14.47 13.42
C CYS A 43 -1.36 -13.58 13.83
N VAL A 44 -1.12 -12.68 14.79
CA VAL A 44 -2.16 -11.81 15.34
C VAL A 44 -2.83 -10.90 14.30
N PHE A 45 -2.10 -10.45 13.27
CA PHE A 45 -2.66 -9.62 12.21
C PHE A 45 -3.49 -10.44 11.23
N CYS A 46 -3.06 -11.67 10.90
CA CYS A 46 -3.83 -12.57 10.06
C CYS A 46 -5.11 -13.03 10.79
N ALA A 47 -5.03 -13.35 12.07
CA ALA A 47 -6.20 -13.69 12.88
C ALA A 47 -7.21 -12.53 12.94
N CYS A 48 -6.75 -11.30 13.19
CA CYS A 48 -7.58 -10.11 13.17
C CYS A 48 -8.23 -9.88 11.79
N PHE A 49 -7.49 -10.05 10.70
CA PHE A 49 -8.05 -9.95 9.35
C PHE A 49 -9.14 -11.00 9.10
N ASN A 50 -8.90 -12.27 9.48
CA ASN A 50 -9.84 -13.36 9.27
C ASN A 50 -11.13 -13.17 10.09
N GLN A 51 -11.02 -12.64 11.31
CA GLN A 51 -12.17 -12.34 12.17
C GLN A 51 -13.12 -11.31 11.54
N HIS A 52 -12.61 -10.40 10.70
CA HIS A 52 -13.39 -9.34 10.04
C HIS A 52 -13.54 -9.57 8.53
N ALA A 53 -13.17 -10.75 8.02
CA ALA A 53 -13.08 -11.02 6.58
C ALA A 53 -14.38 -10.71 5.82
N ASP A 54 -15.54 -11.05 6.38
CA ASP A 54 -16.82 -10.83 5.72
C ASP A 54 -17.20 -9.35 5.63
N ALA A 55 -16.91 -8.57 6.68
CA ALA A 55 -17.10 -7.11 6.62
C ALA A 55 -16.12 -6.47 5.60
N LEU A 56 -14.88 -6.94 5.56
CA LEU A 56 -13.86 -6.45 4.61
C LEU A 56 -14.21 -6.78 3.16
N LYS A 57 -14.87 -7.92 2.88
CA LYS A 57 -15.36 -8.26 1.54
C LYS A 57 -16.50 -7.36 1.06
N ARG A 58 -17.36 -6.89 2.00
CA ARG A 58 -18.47 -5.98 1.70
C ARG A 58 -18.06 -4.52 1.65
N ALA A 59 -16.85 -4.19 2.07
CA ALA A 59 -16.34 -2.85 2.12
C ALA A 59 -15.63 -2.44 0.83
N THR A 60 -15.77 -1.17 0.46
CA THR A 60 -14.87 -0.53 -0.48
C THR A 60 -13.61 -0.10 0.27
N ARG A 61 -12.45 -0.42 -0.30
CA ARG A 61 -11.15 0.00 0.22
C ARG A 61 -10.49 0.96 -0.76
N GLU A 62 -10.16 2.13 -0.27
CA GLU A 62 -9.44 3.16 -1.03
C GLU A 62 -8.08 3.42 -0.36
N VAL A 63 -7.04 3.61 -1.15
CA VAL A 63 -5.70 3.94 -0.65
C VAL A 63 -5.18 5.16 -1.38
N GLY A 64 -4.91 6.22 -0.61
CA GLY A 64 -4.34 7.47 -1.12
C GLY A 64 -2.90 7.65 -0.67
N ALA A 65 -2.02 8.11 -1.56
CA ALA A 65 -0.66 8.50 -1.20
C ALA A 65 -0.66 9.90 -0.56
N LEU A 66 0.15 10.06 0.49
CA LEU A 66 0.46 11.33 1.15
C LEU A 66 1.94 11.64 0.95
N PRO A 67 2.41 12.88 1.06
CA PRO A 67 3.82 13.21 0.90
C PRO A 67 4.77 12.37 1.76
N ASN A 68 4.34 11.99 2.96
CA ASN A 68 5.12 11.24 3.95
C ASN A 68 4.47 9.90 4.34
N GLY A 69 3.58 9.34 3.51
CA GLY A 69 2.91 8.09 3.85
C GLY A 69 1.70 7.76 3.00
N VAL A 70 0.69 7.14 3.62
CA VAL A 70 -0.58 6.76 2.97
C VAL A 70 -1.77 6.95 3.90
N VAL A 71 -2.94 7.15 3.30
CA VAL A 71 -4.23 6.99 3.95
C VAL A 71 -4.92 5.76 3.39
N ILE A 72 -5.49 4.94 4.25
CA ILE A 72 -6.31 3.77 3.89
C ILE A 72 -7.71 4.03 4.43
N LEU A 73 -8.70 4.06 3.55
CA LEU A 73 -10.10 4.25 3.88
C LEU A 73 -10.86 2.96 3.60
N TYR A 74 -11.63 2.50 4.58
CA TYR A 74 -12.62 1.44 4.44
C TYR A 74 -14.00 2.03 4.58
N ARG A 75 -14.88 1.77 3.61
CA ARG A 75 -16.24 2.31 3.55
C ARG A 75 -17.26 1.21 3.29
N ALA A 76 -18.43 1.34 3.89
CA ALA A 76 -19.60 0.52 3.63
C ALA A 76 -20.86 1.38 3.72
N GLU A 77 -21.98 0.85 3.24
CA GLU A 77 -23.29 1.49 3.32
C GLU A 77 -24.12 0.94 4.48
N ASP A 78 -23.99 -0.36 4.77
CA ASP A 78 -24.77 -0.97 5.85
C ASP A 78 -24.14 -0.73 7.22
N PRO A 79 -24.95 -0.39 8.23
CA PRO A 79 -24.48 -0.02 9.56
C PRO A 79 -23.70 -1.12 10.30
N GLU A 80 -24.05 -2.39 10.08
CA GLU A 80 -23.37 -3.52 10.71
C GLU A 80 -21.94 -3.64 10.19
N THR A 81 -21.75 -3.58 8.88
CA THR A 81 -20.42 -3.59 8.27
C THR A 81 -19.59 -2.39 8.74
N ILE A 82 -20.19 -1.19 8.83
CA ILE A 82 -19.51 0.00 9.35
C ILE A 82 -18.93 -0.24 10.74
N VAL A 83 -19.75 -0.77 11.67
CA VAL A 83 -19.30 -1.09 13.03
C VAL A 83 -18.15 -2.09 13.02
N HIS A 84 -18.22 -3.12 12.19
CA HIS A 84 -17.13 -4.11 12.05
C HIS A 84 -15.84 -3.49 11.49
N LEU A 85 -15.93 -2.59 10.51
CA LEU A 85 -14.76 -1.89 9.95
C LEU A 85 -14.10 -0.97 10.98
N GLN A 86 -14.90 -0.25 11.78
CA GLN A 86 -14.40 0.59 12.86
C GLN A 86 -13.68 -0.25 13.90
N ARG A 87 -14.28 -1.36 14.34
CA ARG A 87 -13.66 -2.30 15.29
C ARG A 87 -12.35 -2.87 14.74
N TYR A 88 -12.36 -3.34 13.49
CA TYR A 88 -11.16 -3.86 12.82
C TYR A 88 -10.00 -2.85 12.83
N ALA A 89 -10.28 -1.60 12.50
CA ALA A 89 -9.25 -0.56 12.45
C ALA A 89 -8.62 -0.31 13.83
N PHE A 90 -9.44 -0.23 14.88
CA PHE A 90 -8.96 -0.07 16.25
C PHE A 90 -8.23 -1.29 16.80
N GLU A 91 -8.69 -2.50 16.49
CA GLU A 91 -7.99 -3.74 16.87
C GLU A 91 -6.61 -3.80 16.23
N LYS A 92 -6.49 -3.47 14.95
CA LYS A 92 -5.19 -3.38 14.28
C LYS A 92 -4.28 -2.33 14.91
N GLN A 93 -4.81 -1.19 15.30
CA GLN A 93 -4.02 -0.17 16.00
C GLN A 93 -3.54 -0.67 17.36
N ARG A 94 -4.41 -1.35 18.12
CA ARG A 94 -4.05 -1.95 19.41
C ARG A 94 -2.93 -2.99 19.25
N LEU A 95 -3.04 -3.89 18.26
CA LEU A 95 -2.02 -4.89 17.95
C LEU A 95 -0.67 -4.25 17.57
N ARG A 96 -0.68 -3.16 16.81
CA ARG A 96 0.54 -2.42 16.47
C ARG A 96 1.19 -1.80 17.71
N ARG A 97 0.41 -1.19 18.59
CA ARG A 97 0.92 -0.64 19.86
C ARG A 97 1.53 -1.75 20.74
N GLN A 98 0.85 -2.90 20.82
CA GLN A 98 1.37 -4.06 21.55
C GLN A 98 2.69 -4.56 20.94
N LEU A 99 2.79 -4.64 19.61
CA LEU A 99 4.01 -5.02 18.91
C LEU A 99 5.15 -4.01 19.14
N GLN A 100 4.84 -2.71 19.22
CA GLN A 100 5.83 -1.67 19.56
C GLN A 100 6.33 -1.77 20.98
N SER A 101 5.45 -2.04 21.96
CA SER A 101 5.80 -2.07 23.38
C SER A 101 6.36 -3.42 23.84
N SER A 102 5.95 -4.52 23.23
CA SER A 102 6.27 -5.89 23.67
C SER A 102 6.41 -6.85 22.48
N PRO A 103 7.40 -6.63 21.58
CA PRO A 103 7.52 -7.39 20.33
C PRO A 103 7.68 -8.91 20.56
N ALA A 104 8.36 -9.31 21.63
CA ALA A 104 8.58 -10.74 21.95
C ALA A 104 7.29 -11.50 22.31
N GLN A 105 6.22 -10.79 22.64
CA GLN A 105 4.92 -11.39 23.00
C GLN A 105 3.96 -11.50 21.83
N VAL A 106 4.34 -10.98 20.65
CA VAL A 106 3.47 -10.90 19.47
C VAL A 106 4.00 -11.84 18.41
N LYS A 107 3.21 -12.85 18.06
CA LYS A 107 3.54 -13.77 16.97
C LYS A 107 3.14 -13.17 15.63
N LEU A 108 4.08 -13.11 14.70
CA LEU A 108 3.89 -12.68 13.32
C LEU A 108 4.26 -13.82 12.36
N CYS A 109 3.53 -13.95 11.25
CA CYS A 109 4.01 -14.72 10.11
C CYS A 109 5.13 -13.95 9.40
N GLU A 110 5.87 -14.64 8.53
CA GLU A 110 7.01 -14.08 7.80
C GLU A 110 6.65 -12.78 7.07
N ASP A 111 5.54 -12.78 6.30
CA ASP A 111 5.09 -11.60 5.54
C ASP A 111 4.75 -10.42 6.44
N CYS A 112 4.02 -10.66 7.54
CA CYS A 112 3.67 -9.60 8.49
C CYS A 112 4.90 -9.08 9.21
N GLY A 113 5.86 -9.95 9.56
CA GLY A 113 7.13 -9.59 10.16
C GLY A 113 7.98 -8.74 9.22
N ALA A 114 8.17 -9.19 7.98
CA ALA A 114 8.93 -8.46 6.97
C ALA A 114 8.33 -7.07 6.66
N LEU A 115 7.00 -6.97 6.60
CA LEU A 115 6.34 -5.67 6.43
C LEU A 115 6.53 -4.78 7.67
N TRP A 116 6.41 -5.36 8.86
CA TRP A 116 6.62 -4.64 10.11
C TRP A 116 8.02 -4.06 10.20
N ASP A 117 9.06 -4.84 9.87
CA ASP A 117 10.45 -4.40 9.91
C ASP A 117 10.71 -3.20 8.98
N ARG A 118 10.07 -3.19 7.80
CA ARG A 118 10.15 -2.07 6.84
C ARG A 118 9.41 -0.82 7.31
N LEU A 119 8.39 -0.97 8.15
CA LEU A 119 7.58 0.12 8.67
C LEU A 119 7.91 0.45 10.13
N LYS A 120 9.02 -0.08 10.65
CA LYS A 120 9.48 0.20 12.00
C LYS A 120 9.74 1.70 12.17
N GLY A 121 9.10 2.30 13.15
CA GLY A 121 9.15 3.76 13.37
C GLY A 121 8.09 4.56 12.61
N ALA A 122 7.26 3.94 11.77
CA ALA A 122 6.10 4.61 11.21
C ALA A 122 5.03 4.86 12.27
N THR A 123 4.34 5.99 12.13
CA THR A 123 3.19 6.35 12.96
C THR A 123 1.91 5.82 12.33
N PHE A 124 1.06 5.22 13.15
CA PHE A 124 -0.22 4.67 12.74
C PHE A 124 -1.34 5.35 13.53
N GLU A 125 -2.18 6.08 12.84
CA GLU A 125 -3.34 6.76 13.41
C GLU A 125 -4.62 6.20 12.82
N VAL A 126 -5.63 6.02 13.65
CA VAL A 126 -6.93 5.48 13.25
C VAL A 126 -8.02 6.43 13.70
N ALA A 127 -8.97 6.69 12.83
CA ALA A 127 -10.19 7.39 13.19
C ALA A 127 -11.40 6.77 12.49
N ASN A 128 -12.55 6.91 13.12
CA ASN A 128 -13.84 6.52 12.57
C ASN A 128 -14.37 7.62 11.64
N SER A 129 -15.11 7.20 10.62
CA SER A 129 -15.98 8.05 9.82
C SER A 129 -17.41 7.53 9.91
N VAL A 130 -18.38 8.30 9.45
CA VAL A 130 -19.79 7.89 9.41
C VAL A 130 -20.03 6.68 8.49
N HIS A 131 -19.14 6.41 7.57
CA HIS A 131 -19.23 5.31 6.61
C HIS A 131 -18.21 4.20 6.83
N GLY A 132 -17.41 4.24 7.90
CA GLY A 132 -16.40 3.23 8.19
C GLY A 132 -15.25 3.73 9.04
N ALA A 133 -14.01 3.47 8.59
CA ALA A 133 -12.81 3.90 9.31
C ALA A 133 -11.67 4.22 8.35
N PHE A 134 -10.77 5.08 8.78
CA PHE A 134 -9.52 5.31 8.05
C PHE A 134 -8.29 5.11 8.94
N THR A 135 -7.20 4.74 8.30
CA THR A 135 -5.89 4.62 8.93
C THR A 135 -4.91 5.50 8.18
N LEU A 136 -4.23 6.38 8.90
CA LEU A 136 -3.08 7.12 8.42
C LEU A 136 -1.82 6.36 8.81
N ILE A 137 -0.91 6.19 7.86
CA ILE A 137 0.41 5.61 8.10
C ILE A 137 1.44 6.59 7.56
N THR A 138 2.20 7.19 8.45
CA THR A 138 3.20 8.22 8.09
C THR A 138 4.57 7.85 8.64
N SER A 139 5.63 8.32 7.98
CA SER A 139 7.00 8.12 8.42
C SER A 139 7.88 9.30 8.04
N THR A 140 8.92 9.54 8.81
CA THR A 140 10.03 10.43 8.46
C THR A 140 11.16 9.71 7.73
N ASP A 141 11.14 8.37 7.73
CA ASP A 141 12.09 7.54 6.99
C ASP A 141 11.69 7.46 5.51
N PRO A 142 12.53 7.94 4.58
CA PRO A 142 12.25 7.90 3.14
C PRO A 142 12.05 6.47 2.59
N GLU A 143 12.71 5.46 3.18
CA GLU A 143 12.55 4.07 2.76
C GLU A 143 11.16 3.55 3.14
N ALA A 144 10.72 3.78 4.36
CA ALA A 144 9.37 3.43 4.81
C ALA A 144 8.30 4.14 3.95
N VAL A 145 8.49 5.42 3.61
CA VAL A 145 7.58 6.17 2.72
C VAL A 145 7.53 5.52 1.34
N ARG A 146 8.67 5.10 0.78
CA ARG A 146 8.74 4.42 -0.52
C ARG A 146 7.96 3.09 -0.50
N VAL A 147 8.08 2.31 0.57
CA VAL A 147 7.32 1.07 0.77
C VAL A 147 5.82 1.36 0.81
N LEU A 148 5.39 2.39 1.54
CA LEU A 148 3.99 2.80 1.64
C LEU A 148 3.43 3.24 0.28
N HIS A 149 4.17 4.04 -0.49
CA HIS A 149 3.77 4.48 -1.83
C HIS A 149 3.66 3.29 -2.81
N LYS A 150 4.56 2.30 -2.72
CA LYS A 150 4.45 1.07 -3.51
C LYS A 150 3.17 0.30 -3.18
N LEU A 151 2.80 0.20 -1.91
CA LEU A 151 1.52 -0.41 -1.49
C LEU A 151 0.32 0.35 -2.06
N ALA A 152 0.32 1.69 -2.01
CA ALA A 152 -0.75 2.50 -2.57
C ALA A 152 -0.91 2.30 -4.09
N SER A 153 0.18 2.31 -4.85
CA SER A 153 0.14 2.13 -6.30
C SER A 153 -0.35 0.74 -6.72
N GLN A 154 -0.04 -0.31 -5.97
CA GLN A 154 -0.53 -1.66 -6.24
C GLN A 154 -2.05 -1.79 -6.06
N GLU A 155 -2.61 -1.09 -5.09
CA GLU A 155 -4.06 -1.10 -4.86
C GLU A 155 -4.82 -0.33 -5.94
N THR A 156 -4.29 0.81 -6.38
CA THR A 156 -4.89 1.59 -7.47
C THR A 156 -4.98 0.79 -8.77
N GLN A 157 -3.94 -0.02 -9.07
CA GLN A 157 -3.92 -0.88 -10.27
C GLN A 157 -4.95 -2.03 -10.21
N LYS A 158 -5.28 -2.53 -9.01
CA LYS A 158 -6.31 -3.57 -8.86
C LYS A 158 -7.71 -3.03 -9.09
N GLY A 159 -8.00 -1.81 -8.62
CA GLY A 159 -9.29 -1.15 -8.82
C GLY A 159 -9.62 -0.89 -10.30
N VAL A 160 -8.60 -0.60 -11.12
CA VAL A 160 -8.76 -0.36 -12.57
C VAL A 160 -9.01 -1.64 -13.38
N ARG A 161 -8.58 -2.82 -12.89
CA ARG A 161 -8.74 -4.11 -13.57
C ARG A 161 -10.04 -4.84 -13.22
N GLY A 162 -10.79 -4.37 -12.27
CA GLY A 162 -12.03 -4.99 -11.76
C GLY A 162 -13.32 -4.28 -12.16
N SER A 163 -13.25 -3.26 -13.02
CA SER A 163 -14.41 -2.52 -13.55
C SER A 163 -14.74 -2.88 -14.99
#